data_c09cc9da474e76a31cbf7bcbae1c4e80
#
_entry.id   c09cc9da474e76a31cbf7bcbae1c4e80
#
_cell.length_a   1.000
_cell.length_b   1.000
_cell.length_c   1.000
_cell.angle_alpha   90.00
_cell.angle_beta   90.00
_cell.angle_gamma   90.00
#
_symmetry.space_group_name_H-M   'P 1'
#
loop_
_entity.id
_entity.type
_entity.pdbx_description
1 polymer ?
#
loop_
_entity_poly.entity_id
_entity_poly.type
_entity_poly.pdbx_seq_one_letter_code
_entity_poly.pdbx_strand_id
1 'polypeptide(L)'
;MAEQLSKTLLLAQKLIQQKSVTPEDATCQEIIMTHLAPLGFSGETMQFEEVINLWARKGDSEPVLAFAGHTDVVPTGPLDQWTYPPFDAVIKDGMLHGRGAADMKGSLAAFITACERFVEKHPQHKGSIAYLITSDEEGPAKNGTVKVVEALEARDEKMDWCLVGEPSSTKVLGDVIKNGRRGSLNGKLIIKGKQGHVAYPHLASNPIHLVMPALNELNDIQWDEGNEFFPATSFQITNFNSGTGATNVIPGSVELLFNFRFSTELTADQLKTSVHNILDKRSLSYDLEWNLSGEPFLTPAGPLVDAAVKSIREIKGIETELSTSGGTSDGRFIAPTGTQVLELGPLNATIHQIDEHVSVQDLDDLSKIYEAILVELLT
;
A
#
# COMPACT_ATOMS: atom_id res chain seq x y z
N MET A 1 -1.60 -16.54 36.73
CA MET A 1 -0.57 -15.49 36.59
C MET A 1 -0.91 -14.72 35.34
N ALA A 2 -0.95 -13.40 35.38
CA ALA A 2 -1.10 -12.63 34.14
C ALA A 2 0.12 -12.93 33.27
N GLU A 3 -0.11 -13.41 32.06
CA GLU A 3 0.95 -13.66 31.08
C GLU A 3 1.61 -12.30 30.77
N GLN A 4 2.91 -12.23 30.91
CA GLN A 4 3.65 -10.99 30.66
C GLN A 4 3.63 -10.73 29.15
N LEU A 5 3.06 -9.60 28.73
CA LEU A 5 3.00 -9.20 27.32
C LEU A 5 4.41 -9.11 26.73
N SER A 6 4.54 -9.52 25.48
CA SER A 6 5.79 -9.39 24.73
C SER A 6 6.15 -7.93 24.48
N LYS A 7 7.44 -7.66 24.21
CA LYS A 7 7.89 -6.32 23.81
C LYS A 7 7.17 -5.83 22.53
N THR A 8 6.93 -6.75 21.59
CA THR A 8 6.19 -6.45 20.35
C THR A 8 4.79 -5.93 20.64
N LEU A 9 4.04 -6.62 21.50
CA LEU A 9 2.69 -6.20 21.88
C LEU A 9 2.65 -4.89 22.65
N LEU A 10 3.58 -4.68 23.56
CA LEU A 10 3.67 -3.42 24.32
C LEU A 10 3.96 -2.23 23.40
N LEU A 11 4.83 -2.41 22.40
CA LEU A 11 5.11 -1.38 21.41
C LEU A 11 3.94 -1.17 20.46
N ALA A 12 3.30 -2.25 19.98
CA ALA A 12 2.10 -2.16 19.15
C ALA A 12 0.98 -1.37 19.86
N GLN A 13 0.71 -1.67 21.13
CA GLN A 13 -0.25 -0.90 21.93
C GLN A 13 0.10 0.58 21.99
N LYS A 14 1.37 0.91 22.25
CA LYS A 14 1.84 2.31 22.29
C LYS A 14 1.59 3.05 20.98
N LEU A 15 1.89 2.39 19.84
CA LEU A 15 1.70 2.98 18.51
C LEU A 15 0.21 3.15 18.18
N ILE A 16 -0.63 2.15 18.47
CA ILE A 16 -2.08 2.22 18.25
C ILE A 16 -2.73 3.33 19.07
N GLN A 17 -2.26 3.56 20.28
CA GLN A 17 -2.76 4.64 21.15
C GLN A 17 -2.50 6.05 20.61
N GLN A 18 -1.59 6.20 19.63
CA GLN A 18 -1.41 7.47 18.92
C GLN A 18 -2.50 7.61 17.84
N LYS A 19 -3.28 8.70 17.93
CA LYS A 19 -4.40 8.96 17.01
C LYS A 19 -3.90 9.56 15.68
N SER A 20 -3.06 8.84 14.99
CA SER A 20 -2.41 9.27 13.76
C SER A 20 -3.29 9.04 12.53
N VAL A 21 -4.48 9.67 12.50
CA VAL A 21 -5.33 9.64 11.30
C VAL A 21 -4.67 10.44 10.20
N THR A 22 -4.55 9.84 8.99
CA THR A 22 -3.82 10.44 7.87
C THR A 22 -4.17 11.93 7.66
N PRO A 23 -3.18 12.82 7.46
CA PRO A 23 -1.74 12.59 7.34
C PRO A 23 -0.95 12.75 8.66
N GLU A 24 -1.60 12.69 9.81
CA GLU A 24 -0.99 12.94 11.11
C GLU A 24 -0.10 11.76 11.55
N ASP A 25 1.14 12.04 12.02
CA ASP A 25 2.02 11.03 12.67
C ASP A 25 1.67 10.82 14.16
N ALA A 26 1.20 11.83 14.83
CA ALA A 26 0.83 11.83 16.23
C ALA A 26 1.93 11.26 17.17
N THR A 27 3.19 11.57 16.93
CA THR A 27 4.39 11.12 17.68
C THR A 27 4.81 9.66 17.51
N CYS A 28 4.21 8.92 16.59
CA CYS A 28 4.60 7.53 16.32
C CYS A 28 6.08 7.41 15.96
N GLN A 29 6.60 8.28 15.09
CA GLN A 29 8.02 8.25 14.66
C GLN A 29 8.99 8.60 15.81
N GLU A 30 8.58 9.45 16.73
CA GLU A 30 9.36 9.71 17.96
C GLU A 30 9.42 8.47 18.83
N ILE A 31 8.29 7.76 19.02
CA ILE A 31 8.25 6.48 19.75
C ILE A 31 9.18 5.48 19.08
N ILE A 32 9.14 5.33 17.75
CA ILE A 32 10.01 4.45 16.99
C ILE A 32 11.48 4.78 17.25
N MET A 33 11.86 6.04 17.19
CA MET A 33 13.24 6.48 17.44
C MET A 33 13.70 6.23 18.88
N THR A 34 12.81 6.22 19.90
CA THR A 34 13.20 5.83 21.28
C THR A 34 13.70 4.39 21.37
N HIS A 35 13.28 3.51 20.44
CA HIS A 35 13.74 2.12 20.34
C HIS A 35 14.97 1.99 19.44
N LEU A 36 15.05 2.74 18.33
CA LEU A 36 16.14 2.60 17.36
C LEU A 36 17.43 3.33 17.77
N ALA A 37 17.33 4.51 18.38
CA ALA A 37 18.51 5.29 18.73
C ALA A 37 19.47 4.56 19.71
N PRO A 38 18.99 3.84 20.75
CA PRO A 38 19.88 3.06 21.62
C PRO A 38 20.61 1.91 20.90
N LEU A 39 20.10 1.45 19.75
CA LEU A 39 20.74 0.43 18.92
C LEU A 39 21.81 1.02 17.98
N GLY A 40 21.97 2.34 17.95
CA GLY A 40 22.94 3.05 17.11
C GLY A 40 22.40 3.48 15.74
N PHE A 41 21.09 3.58 15.59
CA PHE A 41 20.48 4.21 14.39
C PHE A 41 20.62 5.73 14.45
N SER A 42 20.98 6.32 13.32
CA SER A 42 20.87 7.75 13.06
C SER A 42 19.55 8.00 12.34
N GLY A 43 18.69 8.84 12.90
CA GLY A 43 17.39 9.20 12.33
C GLY A 43 17.42 10.59 11.71
N GLU A 44 16.81 10.73 10.54
CA GLU A 44 16.56 11.96 9.82
C GLU A 44 15.05 12.14 9.63
N THR A 45 14.50 13.19 10.23
CA THR A 45 13.10 13.56 9.98
C THR A 45 13.02 14.40 8.71
N MET A 46 12.23 13.95 7.75
CA MET A 46 11.99 14.62 6.48
C MET A 46 10.54 15.10 6.43
N GLN A 47 10.33 16.41 6.59
CA GLN A 47 8.99 16.98 6.50
C GLN A 47 8.75 17.56 5.10
N PHE A 48 7.64 17.14 4.48
CA PHE A 48 7.15 17.69 3.22
C PHE A 48 5.70 18.14 3.42
N GLU A 49 5.49 19.45 3.39
CA GLU A 49 4.22 20.08 3.77
C GLU A 49 3.75 19.63 5.17
N GLU A 50 2.57 19.02 5.29
CA GLU A 50 2.02 18.50 6.54
C GLU A 50 2.50 17.09 6.91
N VAL A 51 3.15 16.39 5.97
CA VAL A 51 3.56 14.99 6.15
C VAL A 51 4.94 14.91 6.80
N ILE A 52 5.05 14.07 7.81
CA ILE A 52 6.31 13.77 8.50
C ILE A 52 6.78 12.37 8.08
N ASN A 53 8.03 12.30 7.65
CA ASN A 53 8.69 11.05 7.29
C ASN A 53 9.95 10.85 8.12
N LEU A 54 10.32 9.59 8.34
CA LEU A 54 11.56 9.21 9.02
C LEU A 54 12.39 8.32 8.10
N TRP A 55 13.62 8.73 7.86
CA TRP A 55 14.68 7.84 7.41
C TRP A 55 15.63 7.58 8.57
N ALA A 56 15.76 6.33 9.02
CA ALA A 56 16.69 5.96 10.07
C ALA A 56 17.57 4.82 9.58
N ARG A 57 18.90 4.94 9.79
CA ARG A 57 19.88 3.97 9.31
C ARG A 57 20.92 3.64 10.37
N LYS A 58 21.28 2.34 10.43
CA LYS A 58 22.41 1.79 11.17
C LYS A 58 23.36 1.13 10.19
N GLY A 59 24.64 1.46 10.25
CA GLY A 59 25.69 1.01 9.32
C GLY A 59 25.83 1.93 8.11
N ASP A 60 26.96 1.78 7.43
CA ASP A 60 27.39 2.62 6.29
C ASP A 60 27.82 1.78 5.07
N SER A 61 27.62 0.47 5.13
CA SER A 61 28.02 -0.48 4.09
C SER A 61 26.81 -1.18 3.45
N GLU A 62 27.02 -1.71 2.25
CA GLU A 62 26.10 -2.60 1.56
C GLU A 62 26.28 -4.05 2.05
N PRO A 63 25.25 -4.89 1.92
CA PRO A 63 23.91 -4.56 1.42
C PRO A 63 23.07 -3.79 2.45
N VAL A 64 22.10 -3.00 1.96
CA VAL A 64 21.16 -2.24 2.79
C VAL A 64 19.79 -2.91 2.77
N LEU A 65 19.36 -3.40 3.93
CA LEU A 65 17.99 -3.89 4.13
C LEU A 65 17.16 -2.81 4.80
N ALA A 66 16.15 -2.29 4.11
CA ALA A 66 15.19 -1.35 4.65
C ALA A 66 13.91 -2.06 5.10
N PHE A 67 13.31 -1.56 6.20
CA PHE A 67 11.92 -1.80 6.54
C PHE A 67 11.12 -0.54 6.18
N ALA A 68 10.09 -0.70 5.35
CA ALA A 68 9.21 0.40 4.98
C ALA A 68 7.80 0.19 5.54
N GLY A 69 7.18 1.30 5.92
CA GLY A 69 5.81 1.29 6.41
C GLY A 69 5.31 2.67 6.80
N HIS A 70 4.08 2.70 7.29
CA HIS A 70 3.41 3.95 7.63
C HIS A 70 2.90 3.98 9.06
N THR A 71 2.82 5.18 9.62
CA THR A 71 2.29 5.43 10.97
C THR A 71 0.87 5.96 10.93
N ASP A 72 0.47 6.55 9.81
CA ASP A 72 -0.90 7.03 9.63
C ASP A 72 -1.89 5.86 9.48
N VAL A 73 -3.15 6.17 9.70
CA VAL A 73 -4.26 5.21 9.61
C VAL A 73 -5.46 5.88 8.96
N VAL A 74 -6.32 5.10 8.29
CA VAL A 74 -7.58 5.61 7.77
C VAL A 74 -8.50 6.10 8.89
N PRO A 75 -9.47 7.00 8.60
CA PRO A 75 -10.50 7.40 9.55
C PRO A 75 -11.22 6.19 10.17
N THR A 76 -11.56 6.31 11.44
CA THR A 76 -12.18 5.20 12.22
C THR A 76 -13.60 4.86 11.79
N GLY A 77 -14.28 5.77 11.08
CA GLY A 77 -15.72 5.68 10.92
C GLY A 77 -16.49 6.01 12.23
N PRO A 78 -17.76 5.61 12.34
CA PRO A 78 -18.61 5.90 13.51
C PRO A 78 -18.08 5.22 14.78
N LEU A 79 -17.71 6.00 15.78
CA LEU A 79 -17.12 5.49 17.03
C LEU A 79 -18.07 4.65 17.88
N ASP A 80 -19.37 4.88 17.77
CA ASP A 80 -20.43 4.14 18.46
C ASP A 80 -20.66 2.72 17.93
N GLN A 81 -20.05 2.38 16.80
CA GLN A 81 -20.09 1.04 16.21
C GLN A 81 -18.91 0.16 16.63
N TRP A 82 -17.87 0.74 17.23
CA TRP A 82 -16.71 -0.02 17.70
C TRP A 82 -17.02 -0.74 19.02
N THR A 83 -16.70 -2.04 19.08
CA THR A 83 -16.80 -2.85 20.30
C THR A 83 -15.80 -2.37 21.36
N TYR A 84 -14.60 -2.00 20.95
CA TYR A 84 -13.57 -1.37 21.76
C TYR A 84 -13.14 -0.07 21.10
N PRO A 85 -12.93 1.04 21.86
CA PRO A 85 -12.49 2.28 21.25
C PRO A 85 -11.25 2.09 20.38
N PRO A 86 -11.22 2.65 19.15
CA PRO A 86 -10.23 2.29 18.12
C PRO A 86 -8.77 2.60 18.49
N PHE A 87 -8.54 3.46 19.49
CA PHE A 87 -7.20 3.84 19.95
C PHE A 87 -6.87 3.38 21.38
N ASP A 88 -7.69 2.52 21.99
CA ASP A 88 -7.42 2.00 23.34
C ASP A 88 -6.47 0.79 23.32
N ALA A 89 -6.26 0.18 22.15
CA ALA A 89 -5.37 -0.97 21.95
C ALA A 89 -5.68 -2.14 22.91
N VAL A 90 -6.94 -2.53 22.96
CA VAL A 90 -7.44 -3.54 23.91
C VAL A 90 -7.02 -4.94 23.46
N ILE A 91 -6.41 -5.71 24.37
CA ILE A 91 -6.14 -7.13 24.15
C ILE A 91 -7.29 -7.94 24.76
N LYS A 92 -7.98 -8.70 23.93
CA LYS A 92 -9.09 -9.55 24.34
C LYS A 92 -9.15 -10.82 23.49
N ASP A 93 -9.33 -11.95 24.15
CA ASP A 93 -9.49 -13.27 23.50
C ASP A 93 -8.36 -13.61 22.50
N GLY A 94 -7.12 -13.22 22.81
CA GLY A 94 -5.95 -13.44 21.97
C GLY A 94 -5.80 -12.50 20.79
N MET A 95 -6.63 -11.44 20.71
CA MET A 95 -6.58 -10.41 19.67
C MET A 95 -6.22 -9.05 20.27
N LEU A 96 -5.43 -8.28 19.55
CA LEU A 96 -5.15 -6.87 19.79
C LEU A 96 -6.09 -6.05 18.90
N HIS A 97 -7.02 -5.34 19.50
CA HIS A 97 -8.04 -4.54 18.84
C HIS A 97 -7.61 -3.08 18.74
N GLY A 98 -7.80 -2.48 17.58
CA GLY A 98 -7.59 -1.05 17.36
C GLY A 98 -7.33 -0.70 15.91
N ARG A 99 -7.60 0.54 15.53
CA ARG A 99 -7.29 1.08 14.20
C ARG A 99 -5.76 1.11 14.01
N GLY A 100 -5.27 0.52 12.91
CA GLY A 100 -3.86 0.35 12.64
C GLY A 100 -3.26 -0.91 13.28
N ALA A 101 -4.04 -1.75 13.94
CA ALA A 101 -3.53 -2.97 14.56
C ALA A 101 -2.98 -3.95 13.51
N ALA A 102 -3.70 -4.12 12.41
CA ALA A 102 -3.28 -4.92 11.27
C ALA A 102 -2.60 -4.06 10.20
N ASP A 103 -3.05 -2.83 9.97
CA ASP A 103 -2.61 -1.92 8.93
C ASP A 103 -2.13 -0.58 9.49
N MET A 104 -0.80 -0.39 9.75
CA MET A 104 0.21 -1.46 9.84
C MET A 104 1.10 -1.31 11.11
N LYS A 105 0.57 -0.67 12.18
CA LYS A 105 1.33 -0.40 13.41
C LYS A 105 1.80 -1.68 14.12
N GLY A 106 1.04 -2.79 13.99
CA GLY A 106 1.46 -4.11 14.44
C GLY A 106 2.75 -4.58 13.76
N SER A 107 2.84 -4.42 12.45
CA SER A 107 4.06 -4.73 11.67
C SER A 107 5.24 -3.85 12.05
N LEU A 108 5.01 -2.55 12.27
CA LEU A 108 6.07 -1.64 12.73
C LEU A 108 6.64 -2.10 14.08
N ALA A 109 5.79 -2.47 15.02
CA ALA A 109 6.23 -3.01 16.31
C ALA A 109 7.01 -4.33 16.14
N ALA A 110 6.57 -5.19 15.24
CA ALA A 110 7.25 -6.44 14.91
C ALA A 110 8.63 -6.20 14.27
N PHE A 111 8.78 -5.24 13.33
CA PHE A 111 10.06 -4.86 12.73
C PHE A 111 11.07 -4.37 13.77
N ILE A 112 10.62 -3.45 14.63
CA ILE A 112 11.49 -2.81 15.62
C ILE A 112 12.00 -3.84 16.61
N THR A 113 11.12 -4.67 17.15
CA THR A 113 11.51 -5.67 18.16
C THR A 113 12.30 -6.84 17.57
N ALA A 114 12.11 -7.16 16.30
CA ALA A 114 12.99 -8.07 15.57
C ALA A 114 14.40 -7.50 15.45
N CYS A 115 14.52 -6.23 15.07
CA CYS A 115 15.79 -5.53 14.96
C CYS A 115 16.51 -5.40 16.30
N GLU A 116 15.79 -5.11 17.40
CA GLU A 116 16.37 -5.09 18.76
C GLU A 116 17.07 -6.42 19.08
N ARG A 117 16.37 -7.54 18.87
CA ARG A 117 16.94 -8.88 19.16
C ARG A 117 18.07 -9.24 18.21
N PHE A 118 17.94 -8.87 16.93
CA PHE A 118 18.99 -9.14 15.94
C PHE A 118 20.29 -8.39 16.27
N VAL A 119 20.22 -7.09 16.53
CA VAL A 119 21.40 -6.27 16.83
C VAL A 119 22.07 -6.71 18.14
N GLU A 120 21.29 -7.11 19.14
CA GLU A 120 21.81 -7.65 20.39
C GLU A 120 22.60 -8.95 20.19
N LYS A 121 22.08 -9.86 19.36
CA LYS A 121 22.71 -11.17 19.06
C LYS A 121 23.84 -11.09 18.05
N HIS A 122 23.75 -10.17 17.10
CA HIS A 122 24.66 -9.99 15.96
C HIS A 122 25.21 -8.57 15.88
N PRO A 123 25.96 -8.07 16.89
CA PRO A 123 26.46 -6.70 16.92
C PRO A 123 27.48 -6.39 15.80
N GLN A 124 28.02 -7.43 15.16
CA GLN A 124 29.01 -7.36 14.06
C GLN A 124 28.38 -7.83 12.73
N HIS A 125 27.04 -7.66 12.55
CA HIS A 125 26.37 -8.01 11.30
C HIS A 125 26.97 -7.27 10.10
N LYS A 126 26.83 -7.85 8.90
CA LYS A 126 27.22 -7.22 7.64
C LYS A 126 26.15 -6.20 7.20
N GLY A 127 26.55 -5.28 6.34
CA GLY A 127 25.64 -4.35 5.71
C GLY A 127 25.01 -3.35 6.67
N SER A 128 23.91 -2.79 6.24
CA SER A 128 23.15 -1.77 6.96
C SER A 128 21.69 -2.17 7.11
N ILE A 129 21.07 -1.69 8.18
CA ILE A 129 19.62 -1.78 8.41
C ILE A 129 19.05 -0.37 8.34
N ALA A 130 17.95 -0.19 7.62
CA ALA A 130 17.29 1.11 7.51
C ALA A 130 15.78 1.01 7.78
N TYR A 131 15.17 2.13 8.12
CA TYR A 131 13.73 2.32 8.25
C TYR A 131 13.30 3.51 7.39
N LEU A 132 12.31 3.31 6.54
CA LEU A 132 11.61 4.33 5.78
C LEU A 132 10.16 4.35 6.27
N ILE A 133 9.82 5.35 7.07
CA ILE A 133 8.49 5.45 7.69
C ILE A 133 7.83 6.75 7.27
N THR A 134 6.58 6.65 6.82
CA THR A 134 5.78 7.81 6.40
C THR A 134 4.52 7.99 7.23
N SER A 135 3.90 9.16 7.16
CA SER A 135 2.54 9.44 7.64
C SER A 135 1.55 9.79 6.52
N ASP A 136 1.82 9.36 5.27
CA ASP A 136 0.96 9.65 4.09
C ASP A 136 0.88 8.43 3.14
N GLU A 137 0.67 7.21 3.66
CA GLU A 137 0.36 6.05 2.83
C GLU A 137 -1.14 5.94 2.58
N GLU A 138 -1.94 6.11 3.63
CA GLU A 138 -3.40 5.99 3.66
C GLU A 138 -4.12 7.22 3.10
N GLY A 139 -3.37 8.23 2.70
CA GLY A 139 -3.85 9.47 2.14
C GLY A 139 -3.54 9.62 0.65
N PRO A 140 -3.25 10.85 0.19
CA PRO A 140 -2.89 11.10 -1.21
C PRO A 140 -1.56 10.49 -1.66
N ALA A 141 -0.69 10.08 -0.74
CA ALA A 141 0.66 9.53 -0.96
C ALA A 141 1.55 10.40 -1.86
N LYS A 142 1.49 11.73 -1.65
CA LYS A 142 2.22 12.72 -2.46
C LYS A 142 3.46 13.27 -1.76
N ASN A 143 3.40 13.36 -0.43
CA ASN A 143 4.42 13.95 0.41
C ASN A 143 5.07 12.91 1.34
N GLY A 144 4.72 11.63 1.17
CA GLY A 144 5.22 10.49 1.91
C GLY A 144 6.45 9.83 1.27
N THR A 145 6.42 8.52 1.18
CA THR A 145 7.52 7.65 0.69
C THR A 145 8.12 8.11 -0.63
N VAL A 146 7.30 8.58 -1.58
CA VAL A 146 7.81 9.10 -2.86
C VAL A 146 8.82 10.23 -2.68
N LYS A 147 8.59 11.14 -1.73
CA LYS A 147 9.49 12.28 -1.46
C LYS A 147 10.75 11.85 -0.73
N VAL A 148 10.65 10.87 0.16
CA VAL A 148 11.83 10.29 0.80
C VAL A 148 12.70 9.59 -0.24
N VAL A 149 12.13 8.78 -1.12
CA VAL A 149 12.85 8.10 -2.20
C VAL A 149 13.53 9.10 -3.12
N GLU A 150 12.84 10.16 -3.57
CA GLU A 150 13.44 11.25 -4.36
C GLU A 150 14.67 11.88 -3.64
N ALA A 151 14.58 12.11 -2.33
CA ALA A 151 15.66 12.68 -1.54
C ALA A 151 16.85 11.71 -1.37
N LEU A 152 16.59 10.40 -1.22
CA LEU A 152 17.63 9.37 -1.13
C LEU A 152 18.35 9.20 -2.47
N GLU A 153 17.61 9.15 -3.60
CA GLU A 153 18.20 9.08 -4.94
C GLU A 153 19.07 10.31 -5.25
N ALA A 154 18.64 11.51 -4.85
CA ALA A 154 19.38 12.75 -5.07
C ALA A 154 20.76 12.75 -4.40
N ARG A 155 20.98 11.93 -3.38
CA ARG A 155 22.24 11.77 -2.65
C ARG A 155 22.93 10.42 -2.86
N ASP A 156 22.47 9.64 -3.87
CA ASP A 156 22.98 8.29 -4.22
C ASP A 156 22.90 7.29 -3.04
N GLU A 157 21.94 7.47 -2.15
CA GLU A 157 21.69 6.55 -1.03
C GLU A 157 20.70 5.47 -1.48
N LYS A 158 21.19 4.22 -1.59
CA LYS A 158 20.45 3.10 -2.18
C LYS A 158 20.03 2.09 -1.12
N MET A 159 18.97 1.35 -1.44
CA MET A 159 18.51 0.17 -0.73
C MET A 159 18.66 -1.03 -1.67
N ASP A 160 19.23 -2.14 -1.18
CA ASP A 160 19.29 -3.39 -1.96
C ASP A 160 17.99 -4.16 -1.81
N TRP A 161 17.47 -4.18 -0.58
CA TRP A 161 16.25 -4.90 -0.21
C TRP A 161 15.35 -4.02 0.62
N CYS A 162 14.03 -4.20 0.43
CA CYS A 162 13.01 -3.55 1.24
C CYS A 162 11.90 -4.54 1.62
N LEU A 163 11.66 -4.68 2.92
CA LEU A 163 10.46 -5.32 3.45
C LEU A 163 9.42 -4.25 3.78
N VAL A 164 8.22 -4.39 3.22
CA VAL A 164 7.08 -3.55 3.54
C VAL A 164 6.13 -4.35 4.43
N GLY A 165 5.74 -3.78 5.56
CA GLY A 165 4.95 -4.48 6.59
C GLY A 165 3.45 -4.52 6.33
N GLU A 166 3.02 -4.33 5.11
CA GLU A 166 1.62 -4.37 4.70
C GLU A 166 0.94 -5.71 5.00
N PRO A 167 -0.35 -5.73 5.37
CA PRO A 167 -1.09 -6.96 5.66
C PRO A 167 -1.28 -7.80 4.41
N SER A 168 -0.34 -8.69 4.14
CA SER A 168 -0.29 -9.54 2.96
C SER A 168 -0.94 -10.91 3.16
N SER A 169 -0.98 -11.40 4.40
CA SER A 169 -1.50 -12.73 4.73
C SER A 169 -3.02 -12.80 4.62
N THR A 170 -3.55 -13.98 4.31
CA THR A 170 -4.99 -14.16 4.02
C THR A 170 -5.73 -15.07 5.00
N LYS A 171 -5.22 -16.25 5.31
CA LYS A 171 -5.83 -17.23 6.23
C LYS A 171 -4.96 -17.52 7.42
N VAL A 172 -3.66 -17.57 7.21
CA VAL A 172 -2.65 -17.85 8.22
C VAL A 172 -1.47 -16.92 7.98
N LEU A 173 -0.85 -16.43 9.03
CA LEU A 173 0.33 -15.55 8.91
C LEU A 173 1.40 -16.17 8.01
N GLY A 174 1.77 -15.44 6.96
CA GLY A 174 2.79 -15.84 5.98
C GLY A 174 2.31 -16.79 4.89
N ASP A 175 1.02 -17.11 4.80
CA ASP A 175 0.47 -17.96 3.72
C ASP A 175 0.60 -17.29 2.35
N VAL A 176 0.58 -15.97 2.31
CA VAL A 176 0.79 -15.15 1.10
C VAL A 176 1.75 -14.01 1.41
N ILE A 177 2.77 -13.83 0.58
CA ILE A 177 3.63 -12.65 0.54
C ILE A 177 3.54 -11.99 -0.82
N LYS A 178 3.71 -10.67 -0.87
CA LYS A 178 3.63 -9.95 -2.13
C LYS A 178 5.04 -9.65 -2.64
N ASN A 179 5.41 -10.28 -3.73
CA ASN A 179 6.67 -10.03 -4.43
C ASN A 179 6.52 -9.08 -5.63
N GLY A 180 5.38 -8.42 -5.73
CA GLY A 180 5.06 -7.44 -6.76
C GLY A 180 3.65 -6.92 -6.63
N ARG A 181 3.34 -5.87 -7.39
CA ARG A 181 2.00 -5.28 -7.44
C ARG A 181 1.66 -4.91 -8.88
N ARG A 182 0.38 -5.02 -9.23
CA ARG A 182 -0.13 -4.49 -10.50
C ARG A 182 -0.04 -2.98 -10.50
N GLY A 183 0.13 -2.39 -11.69
CA GLY A 183 -0.02 -0.97 -11.90
C GLY A 183 -1.46 -0.51 -11.65
N SER A 184 -1.63 0.77 -11.36
CA SER A 184 -2.93 1.40 -11.15
C SER A 184 -2.99 2.74 -11.89
N LEU A 185 -3.87 2.82 -12.89
CA LEU A 185 -4.08 4.01 -13.70
C LEU A 185 -5.54 4.44 -13.61
N ASN A 186 -5.77 5.66 -13.12
CA ASN A 186 -7.10 6.26 -13.02
C ASN A 186 -7.35 7.22 -14.18
N GLY A 187 -8.59 7.25 -14.67
CA GLY A 187 -9.07 8.23 -15.64
C GLY A 187 -10.30 8.96 -15.15
N LYS A 188 -10.33 10.29 -15.35
CA LYS A 188 -11.50 11.11 -15.20
C LYS A 188 -11.91 11.63 -16.57
N LEU A 189 -13.00 11.10 -17.11
CA LEU A 189 -13.50 11.38 -18.46
C LEU A 189 -14.77 12.23 -18.38
N ILE A 190 -14.78 13.36 -19.06
CA ILE A 190 -15.95 14.20 -19.22
C ILE A 190 -16.31 14.24 -20.71
N ILE A 191 -17.47 13.67 -21.06
CA ILE A 191 -18.01 13.76 -22.42
C ILE A 191 -18.92 14.98 -22.52
N LYS A 192 -18.67 15.82 -23.53
CA LYS A 192 -19.41 17.04 -23.82
C LYS A 192 -20.54 16.76 -24.79
N GLY A 193 -21.74 17.20 -24.42
CA GLY A 193 -22.92 17.15 -25.24
C GLY A 193 -23.55 18.53 -25.38
N LYS A 194 -24.84 18.55 -25.67
CA LYS A 194 -25.65 19.78 -25.70
C LYS A 194 -26.97 19.55 -24.99
N GLN A 195 -27.16 20.26 -23.88
CA GLN A 195 -28.42 20.21 -23.13
C GLN A 195 -29.63 20.63 -23.97
N GLY A 196 -30.76 19.98 -23.73
CA GLY A 196 -32.01 20.34 -24.39
C GLY A 196 -33.23 19.64 -23.83
N HIS A 197 -34.40 19.98 -24.36
CA HIS A 197 -35.64 19.33 -23.95
C HIS A 197 -35.79 17.96 -24.64
N VAL A 198 -36.17 16.91 -23.92
CA VAL A 198 -36.26 15.54 -24.44
C VAL A 198 -37.24 15.40 -25.62
N ALA A 199 -38.26 16.28 -25.72
CA ALA A 199 -39.20 16.30 -26.85
C ALA A 199 -38.58 16.86 -28.14
N TYR A 200 -37.42 17.52 -28.09
CA TYR A 200 -36.73 18.09 -29.21
C TYR A 200 -35.29 17.61 -29.34
N PRO A 201 -35.07 16.28 -29.47
CA PRO A 201 -33.72 15.70 -29.43
C PRO A 201 -32.81 16.20 -30.57
N HIS A 202 -33.38 16.67 -31.69
CA HIS A 202 -32.64 17.23 -32.82
C HIS A 202 -32.00 18.61 -32.53
N LEU A 203 -32.35 19.26 -31.41
CA LEU A 203 -31.75 20.52 -30.93
C LEU A 203 -30.69 20.27 -29.83
N ALA A 204 -30.56 19.05 -29.36
CA ALA A 204 -29.66 18.64 -28.31
C ALA A 204 -28.65 17.61 -28.81
N SER A 205 -27.70 17.23 -27.94
CA SER A 205 -26.78 16.12 -28.16
C SER A 205 -26.58 15.41 -26.85
N ASN A 206 -27.14 14.21 -26.70
CA ASN A 206 -27.13 13.47 -25.44
C ASN A 206 -25.76 12.79 -25.20
N PRO A 207 -24.92 13.29 -24.28
CA PRO A 207 -23.59 12.73 -24.04
C PRO A 207 -23.62 11.31 -23.48
N ILE A 208 -24.70 10.93 -22.79
CA ILE A 208 -24.88 9.54 -22.29
C ILE A 208 -24.99 8.59 -23.49
N HIS A 209 -25.84 8.90 -24.47
CA HIS A 209 -26.00 8.08 -25.66
C HIS A 209 -24.73 8.05 -26.53
N LEU A 210 -24.01 9.17 -26.60
CA LEU A 210 -22.76 9.26 -27.37
C LEU A 210 -21.66 8.38 -26.81
N VAL A 211 -21.52 8.29 -25.47
CA VAL A 211 -20.42 7.55 -24.85
C VAL A 211 -20.66 6.05 -24.75
N MET A 212 -21.90 5.59 -24.68
CA MET A 212 -22.23 4.17 -24.48
C MET A 212 -21.53 3.20 -25.45
N PRO A 213 -21.44 3.46 -26.76
CA PRO A 213 -20.71 2.57 -27.66
C PRO A 213 -19.21 2.51 -27.40
N ALA A 214 -18.60 3.59 -26.90
CA ALA A 214 -17.21 3.60 -26.50
C ALA A 214 -16.98 2.80 -25.22
N LEU A 215 -17.86 2.94 -24.24
CA LEU A 215 -17.77 2.21 -22.97
C LEU A 215 -17.97 0.71 -23.18
N ASN A 216 -18.90 0.31 -24.06
CA ASN A 216 -19.05 -1.09 -24.43
C ASN A 216 -17.74 -1.65 -25.04
N GLU A 217 -17.15 -0.92 -26.00
CA GLU A 217 -15.89 -1.35 -26.62
C GLU A 217 -14.78 -1.45 -25.57
N LEU A 218 -14.63 -0.49 -24.66
CA LEU A 218 -13.64 -0.51 -23.59
C LEU A 218 -13.84 -1.68 -22.60
N ASN A 219 -15.12 -1.98 -22.29
CA ASN A 219 -15.45 -3.08 -21.37
C ASN A 219 -15.24 -4.46 -22.00
N ASP A 220 -15.41 -4.57 -23.31
CA ASP A 220 -15.32 -5.84 -24.04
C ASP A 220 -13.89 -6.18 -24.46
N ILE A 221 -12.93 -5.24 -24.33
CA ILE A 221 -11.51 -5.49 -24.63
C ILE A 221 -10.94 -6.45 -23.61
N GLN A 222 -10.36 -7.53 -24.10
CA GLN A 222 -9.36 -8.30 -23.39
C GLN A 222 -8.02 -7.56 -23.52
N TRP A 223 -7.65 -6.83 -22.47
CA TRP A 223 -6.49 -5.95 -22.46
C TRP A 223 -5.17 -6.71 -22.61
N ASP A 224 -5.02 -7.82 -21.88
CA ASP A 224 -3.98 -8.83 -21.98
C ASP A 224 -4.48 -10.15 -21.36
N GLU A 225 -3.65 -11.16 -21.35
CA GLU A 225 -3.96 -12.45 -20.71
C GLU A 225 -3.28 -12.60 -19.33
N GLY A 226 -2.57 -11.57 -18.89
CA GLY A 226 -1.66 -11.68 -17.75
C GLY A 226 -0.43 -12.52 -18.12
N ASN A 227 0.29 -12.96 -17.09
CA ASN A 227 1.43 -13.86 -17.23
C ASN A 227 1.58 -14.75 -15.99
N GLU A 228 2.70 -15.48 -15.89
CA GLU A 228 2.99 -16.35 -14.75
C GLU A 228 2.84 -15.64 -13.38
N PHE A 229 3.11 -14.33 -13.31
CA PHE A 229 3.17 -13.57 -12.07
C PHE A 229 1.98 -12.63 -11.88
N PHE A 230 1.32 -12.22 -12.96
CA PHE A 230 0.27 -11.22 -12.92
C PHE A 230 -1.04 -11.71 -13.51
N PRO A 231 -2.18 -11.49 -12.84
CA PRO A 231 -3.47 -11.67 -13.49
C PRO A 231 -3.62 -10.65 -14.63
N ALA A 232 -4.52 -10.95 -15.57
CA ALA A 232 -4.85 -10.07 -16.68
C ALA A 232 -5.23 -8.67 -16.24
N THR A 233 -4.91 -7.69 -17.07
CA THR A 233 -5.29 -6.29 -16.89
C THR A 233 -6.80 -6.15 -16.88
N SER A 234 -7.32 -5.42 -15.90
CA SER A 234 -8.75 -5.15 -15.73
C SER A 234 -9.08 -3.68 -15.85
N PHE A 235 -10.25 -3.40 -16.46
CA PHE A 235 -10.85 -2.07 -16.57
C PHE A 235 -12.14 -2.03 -15.78
N GLN A 236 -12.33 -1.01 -14.94
CA GLN A 236 -13.55 -0.83 -14.14
C GLN A 236 -13.99 0.63 -14.14
N ILE A 237 -15.26 0.87 -14.46
CA ILE A 237 -15.90 2.16 -14.29
C ILE A 237 -16.40 2.24 -12.85
N THR A 238 -15.93 3.22 -12.09
CA THR A 238 -16.25 3.36 -10.67
C THR A 238 -17.33 4.39 -10.38
N ASN A 239 -17.48 5.40 -11.27
CA ASN A 239 -18.49 6.43 -11.14
C ASN A 239 -19.04 6.80 -12.53
N PHE A 240 -20.34 7.11 -12.57
CA PHE A 240 -21.02 7.57 -13.76
C PHE A 240 -22.06 8.63 -13.36
N ASN A 241 -21.75 9.89 -13.57
CA ASN A 241 -22.55 11.02 -13.10
C ASN A 241 -23.05 11.86 -14.29
N SER A 242 -24.34 12.07 -14.37
CA SER A 242 -24.95 12.92 -15.40
C SER A 242 -26.35 13.37 -15.00
N GLY A 243 -26.82 14.42 -15.64
CA GLY A 243 -28.18 14.89 -15.50
C GLY A 243 -28.40 15.93 -14.39
N THR A 244 -29.59 16.51 -14.38
CA THR A 244 -30.03 17.56 -13.42
C THR A 244 -31.07 17.02 -12.43
N GLY A 245 -31.42 15.73 -12.50
CA GLY A 245 -32.56 15.14 -11.78
C GLY A 245 -33.94 15.38 -12.45
N ALA A 246 -34.03 16.25 -13.50
CA ALA A 246 -35.25 16.48 -14.22
C ALA A 246 -35.45 15.44 -15.33
N THR A 247 -36.66 14.86 -15.41
CA THR A 247 -36.99 13.79 -16.37
C THR A 247 -37.13 14.24 -17.80
N ASN A 248 -37.29 15.54 -18.04
CA ASN A 248 -37.55 16.15 -19.35
C ASN A 248 -36.32 16.92 -19.91
N VAL A 249 -35.14 16.78 -19.33
CA VAL A 249 -33.90 17.45 -19.73
C VAL A 249 -32.86 16.45 -20.20
N ILE A 250 -32.37 16.58 -21.43
CA ILE A 250 -31.18 15.93 -21.94
C ILE A 250 -29.98 16.64 -21.32
N PRO A 251 -29.03 15.93 -20.64
CA PRO A 251 -27.91 16.59 -20.01
C PRO A 251 -26.88 17.16 -20.98
N GLY A 252 -26.09 18.13 -20.52
CA GLY A 252 -25.05 18.77 -21.34
C GLY A 252 -23.70 18.06 -21.25
N SER A 253 -23.49 17.21 -20.22
CA SER A 253 -22.28 16.45 -20.04
C SER A 253 -22.53 15.18 -19.25
N VAL A 254 -21.60 14.23 -19.34
CA VAL A 254 -21.47 13.07 -18.45
C VAL A 254 -20.04 12.99 -17.95
N GLU A 255 -19.87 12.76 -16.66
CA GLU A 255 -18.59 12.51 -16.00
C GLU A 255 -18.49 11.05 -15.60
N LEU A 256 -17.34 10.43 -15.90
CA LEU A 256 -17.01 9.08 -15.52
C LEU A 256 -15.66 9.06 -14.80
N LEU A 257 -15.58 8.23 -13.75
CA LEU A 257 -14.30 7.81 -13.19
C LEU A 257 -14.12 6.34 -13.48
N PHE A 258 -12.90 5.96 -13.87
CA PHE A 258 -12.55 4.57 -14.13
C PHE A 258 -11.12 4.28 -13.71
N ASN A 259 -10.81 2.99 -13.53
CA ASN A 259 -9.48 2.52 -13.12
C ASN A 259 -9.06 1.30 -13.94
N PHE A 260 -7.79 1.29 -14.31
CA PHE A 260 -7.08 0.09 -14.76
C PHE A 260 -6.23 -0.47 -13.62
N ARG A 261 -6.33 -1.80 -13.42
CA ARG A 261 -5.31 -2.56 -12.72
C ARG A 261 -4.56 -3.36 -13.77
N PHE A 262 -3.31 -3.01 -14.04
CA PHE A 262 -2.61 -3.53 -15.20
C PHE A 262 -1.35 -4.33 -14.84
N SER A 263 -1.06 -5.34 -15.67
CA SER A 263 0.08 -6.22 -15.57
C SER A 263 1.32 -5.59 -16.20
N THR A 264 2.44 -6.31 -16.19
CA THR A 264 3.67 -5.92 -16.91
C THR A 264 3.58 -6.09 -18.42
N GLU A 265 2.48 -6.66 -18.95
CA GLU A 265 2.26 -6.85 -20.39
C GLU A 265 1.90 -5.55 -21.12
N LEU A 266 1.38 -4.56 -20.36
CA LEU A 266 1.00 -3.26 -20.88
C LEU A 266 1.63 -2.13 -20.08
N THR A 267 1.92 -1.03 -20.75
CA THR A 267 2.34 0.22 -20.12
C THR A 267 1.15 1.14 -19.92
N ALA A 268 1.27 2.08 -18.98
CA ALA A 268 0.28 3.13 -18.78
C ALA A 268 0.01 3.92 -20.07
N ASP A 269 1.04 4.19 -20.87
CA ASP A 269 0.91 4.96 -22.12
C ASP A 269 0.19 4.17 -23.24
N GLN A 270 0.35 2.85 -23.28
CA GLN A 270 -0.42 2.00 -24.21
C GLN A 270 -1.90 2.01 -23.82
N LEU A 271 -2.23 1.93 -22.53
CA LEU A 271 -3.60 2.01 -22.05
C LEU A 271 -4.24 3.37 -22.39
N LYS A 272 -3.55 4.48 -22.09
CA LYS A 272 -4.00 5.83 -22.44
C LYS A 272 -4.27 5.96 -23.94
N THR A 273 -3.31 5.54 -24.76
CA THR A 273 -3.43 5.59 -26.22
C THR A 273 -4.63 4.80 -26.72
N SER A 274 -4.86 3.60 -26.20
CA SER A 274 -6.00 2.76 -26.59
C SER A 274 -7.34 3.42 -26.26
N VAL A 275 -7.47 4.03 -25.05
CA VAL A 275 -8.68 4.76 -24.67
C VAL A 275 -8.92 5.95 -25.59
N HIS A 276 -7.89 6.79 -25.84
CA HIS A 276 -8.01 7.93 -26.75
C HIS A 276 -8.45 7.51 -28.14
N ASN A 277 -7.83 6.46 -28.70
CA ASN A 277 -8.18 5.94 -30.04
C ASN A 277 -9.66 5.52 -30.14
N ILE A 278 -10.21 4.91 -29.08
CA ILE A 278 -11.62 4.49 -29.03
C ILE A 278 -12.57 5.69 -28.98
N LEU A 279 -12.22 6.72 -28.21
CA LEU A 279 -13.00 7.95 -28.09
C LEU A 279 -12.95 8.76 -29.40
N ASP A 280 -11.75 8.92 -29.96
CA ASP A 280 -11.51 9.70 -31.20
C ASP A 280 -12.15 9.06 -32.43
N LYS A 281 -12.11 7.72 -32.56
CA LYS A 281 -12.80 6.95 -33.61
C LYS A 281 -14.30 7.27 -33.69
N ARG A 282 -14.89 7.70 -32.58
CA ARG A 282 -16.31 8.09 -32.49
C ARG A 282 -16.56 9.60 -32.56
N SER A 283 -15.51 10.37 -32.81
CA SER A 283 -15.55 11.82 -32.86
C SER A 283 -16.21 12.46 -31.64
N LEU A 284 -15.95 11.87 -30.46
CA LEU A 284 -16.48 12.41 -29.20
C LEU A 284 -15.74 13.69 -28.83
N SER A 285 -16.50 14.68 -28.33
CA SER A 285 -15.90 15.84 -27.68
C SER A 285 -15.75 15.57 -26.20
N TYR A 286 -14.50 15.54 -25.70
CA TYR A 286 -14.23 15.13 -24.32
C TYR A 286 -13.03 15.85 -23.71
N ASP A 287 -12.98 15.87 -22.39
CA ASP A 287 -11.79 16.11 -21.58
C ASP A 287 -11.45 14.81 -20.84
N LEU A 288 -10.17 14.45 -20.78
CA LEU A 288 -9.71 13.24 -20.09
C LEU A 288 -8.45 13.55 -19.30
N GLU A 289 -8.56 13.42 -18.00
CA GLU A 289 -7.45 13.57 -17.06
C GLU A 289 -7.00 12.19 -16.60
N TRP A 290 -5.67 11.98 -16.52
CA TRP A 290 -5.05 10.75 -16.08
C TRP A 290 -4.30 10.94 -14.76
N ASN A 291 -4.42 9.96 -13.88
CA ASN A 291 -3.62 9.86 -12.67
C ASN A 291 -3.05 8.44 -12.55
N LEU A 292 -1.74 8.33 -12.74
CA LEU A 292 -0.99 7.09 -12.53
C LEU A 292 -0.62 6.98 -11.04
N SER A 293 -1.26 6.06 -10.33
CA SER A 293 -0.96 5.81 -8.90
C SER A 293 0.31 4.98 -8.74
N GLY A 294 0.66 4.13 -9.70
CA GLY A 294 1.90 3.36 -9.70
C GLY A 294 2.02 2.46 -10.92
N GLU A 295 3.26 2.23 -11.34
CA GLU A 295 3.61 1.22 -12.34
C GLU A 295 3.61 -0.18 -11.73
N PRO A 296 3.41 -1.24 -12.52
CA PRO A 296 3.56 -2.60 -12.02
C PRO A 296 5.03 -2.87 -11.71
N PHE A 297 5.28 -3.64 -10.65
CA PHE A 297 6.63 -4.12 -10.34
C PHE A 297 6.61 -5.58 -9.92
N LEU A 298 7.75 -6.25 -10.09
CA LEU A 298 7.98 -7.63 -9.66
C LEU A 298 9.40 -7.76 -9.11
N THR A 299 9.51 -8.28 -7.90
CA THR A 299 10.75 -8.76 -7.34
C THR A 299 10.92 -10.24 -7.73
N PRO A 300 11.93 -10.58 -8.54
CA PRO A 300 12.17 -11.95 -8.96
C PRO A 300 12.66 -12.81 -7.78
N ALA A 301 12.72 -14.13 -7.99
CA ALA A 301 13.39 -15.03 -7.06
C ALA A 301 14.82 -14.56 -6.77
N GLY A 302 15.24 -14.63 -5.53
CA GLY A 302 16.55 -14.15 -5.08
C GLY A 302 16.64 -14.06 -3.56
N PRO A 303 17.75 -13.51 -3.02
CA PRO A 303 18.06 -13.58 -1.60
C PRO A 303 16.93 -13.12 -0.66
N LEU A 304 16.25 -12.00 -1.00
CA LEU A 304 15.15 -11.48 -0.18
C LEU A 304 13.94 -12.43 -0.14
N VAL A 305 13.52 -12.91 -1.31
CA VAL A 305 12.37 -13.83 -1.42
C VAL A 305 12.70 -15.16 -0.76
N ASP A 306 13.90 -15.70 -1.02
CA ASP A 306 14.35 -16.97 -0.46
C ASP A 306 14.45 -16.91 1.07
N ALA A 307 15.00 -15.83 1.62
CA ALA A 307 15.08 -15.59 3.06
C ALA A 307 13.69 -15.53 3.70
N ALA A 308 12.74 -14.83 3.08
CA ALA A 308 11.38 -14.73 3.60
C ALA A 308 10.64 -16.09 3.57
N VAL A 309 10.67 -16.79 2.44
CA VAL A 309 10.03 -18.11 2.29
C VAL A 309 10.62 -19.13 3.26
N LYS A 310 11.95 -19.16 3.41
CA LYS A 310 12.64 -20.01 4.37
C LYS A 310 12.23 -19.70 5.82
N SER A 311 12.25 -18.43 6.21
CA SER A 311 11.91 -17.98 7.56
C SER A 311 10.46 -18.31 7.94
N ILE A 312 9.52 -18.13 7.00
CA ILE A 312 8.12 -18.48 7.22
C ILE A 312 7.99 -20.00 7.40
N ARG A 313 8.63 -20.79 6.55
CA ARG A 313 8.59 -22.25 6.66
C ARG A 313 9.16 -22.73 8.01
N GLU A 314 10.26 -22.17 8.48
CA GLU A 314 10.89 -22.56 9.75
C GLU A 314 10.03 -22.18 10.97
N ILE A 315 9.35 -21.03 10.94
CA ILE A 315 8.61 -20.52 12.10
C ILE A 315 7.15 -20.98 12.10
N LYS A 316 6.48 -20.98 10.92
CA LYS A 316 5.06 -21.35 10.79
C LYS A 316 4.84 -22.76 10.28
N GLY A 317 5.84 -23.41 9.68
CA GLY A 317 5.73 -24.77 9.13
C GLY A 317 4.84 -24.85 7.88
N ILE A 318 4.68 -23.76 7.14
CA ILE A 318 3.82 -23.66 5.96
C ILE A 318 4.62 -23.29 4.71
N GLU A 319 4.05 -23.63 3.53
CA GLU A 319 4.51 -23.10 2.24
C GLU A 319 3.85 -21.77 1.97
N THR A 320 4.62 -20.82 1.47
CA THR A 320 4.17 -19.45 1.17
C THR A 320 3.88 -19.29 -0.32
N GLU A 321 2.74 -18.68 -0.65
CA GLU A 321 2.41 -18.26 -2.02
C GLU A 321 3.03 -16.88 -2.30
N LEU A 322 3.73 -16.76 -3.44
CA LEU A 322 4.14 -15.47 -4.00
C LEU A 322 3.01 -14.91 -4.84
N SER A 323 2.64 -13.65 -4.62
CA SER A 323 1.47 -13.07 -5.27
C SER A 323 1.68 -11.59 -5.61
N THR A 324 1.09 -11.16 -6.73
CA THR A 324 1.05 -9.75 -7.15
C THR A 324 -0.35 -9.14 -7.04
N SER A 325 -1.31 -9.92 -6.51
CA SER A 325 -2.71 -9.50 -6.40
C SER A 325 -2.94 -8.49 -5.28
N GLY A 326 -4.10 -7.84 -5.30
CA GLY A 326 -4.55 -6.91 -4.26
C GLY A 326 -4.42 -5.44 -4.63
N GLY A 327 -4.42 -4.59 -3.62
CA GLY A 327 -4.26 -3.14 -3.71
C GLY A 327 -2.86 -2.72 -4.14
N THR A 328 -2.53 -1.46 -3.96
CA THR A 328 -1.15 -0.98 -4.11
C THR A 328 -0.58 -0.64 -2.72
N SER A 329 0.72 -0.40 -2.62
CA SER A 329 1.42 -0.04 -1.39
C SER A 329 2.55 0.92 -1.74
N ASP A 330 3.24 1.44 -0.75
CA ASP A 330 4.42 2.29 -0.94
C ASP A 330 5.59 1.59 -1.62
N GLY A 331 5.57 0.25 -1.71
CA GLY A 331 6.49 -0.52 -2.54
C GLY A 331 6.56 -0.05 -4.00
N ARG A 332 5.47 0.53 -4.53
CA ARG A 332 5.39 1.14 -5.87
C ARG A 332 6.36 2.31 -6.10
N PHE A 333 6.74 3.00 -5.04
CA PHE A 333 7.69 4.12 -5.12
C PHE A 333 9.14 3.65 -4.93
N ILE A 334 9.33 2.56 -4.20
CA ILE A 334 10.64 2.01 -3.85
C ILE A 334 11.17 1.12 -4.98
N ALA A 335 10.36 0.21 -5.52
CA ALA A 335 10.79 -0.75 -6.54
C ALA A 335 11.40 -0.13 -7.81
N PRO A 336 10.94 1.04 -8.33
CA PRO A 336 11.54 1.68 -9.49
C PRO A 336 13.00 2.10 -9.32
N THR A 337 13.50 2.26 -8.08
CA THR A 337 14.92 2.57 -7.81
C THR A 337 15.87 1.38 -8.06
N GLY A 338 15.31 0.20 -8.36
CA GLY A 338 16.07 -1.05 -8.51
C GLY A 338 16.13 -1.88 -7.21
N THR A 339 15.54 -1.39 -6.12
CA THR A 339 15.41 -2.10 -4.86
C THR A 339 14.49 -3.32 -5.01
N GLN A 340 14.92 -4.47 -4.52
CA GLN A 340 14.02 -5.64 -4.39
C GLN A 340 13.02 -5.38 -3.26
N VAL A 341 11.73 -5.42 -3.57
CA VAL A 341 10.65 -5.14 -2.61
C VAL A 341 9.83 -6.39 -2.35
N LEU A 342 9.57 -6.69 -1.09
CA LEU A 342 8.70 -7.77 -0.64
C LEU A 342 7.75 -7.25 0.43
N GLU A 343 6.47 -7.60 0.35
CA GLU A 343 5.50 -7.24 1.36
C GLU A 343 5.13 -8.48 2.17
N LEU A 344 5.27 -8.37 3.47
CA LEU A 344 4.97 -9.42 4.45
C LEU A 344 4.42 -8.77 5.72
N GLY A 345 3.22 -9.12 6.09
CA GLY A 345 2.58 -8.63 7.29
C GLY A 345 1.41 -9.49 7.75
N PRO A 346 0.59 -8.99 8.67
CA PRO A 346 -0.53 -9.72 9.27
C PRO A 346 -1.60 -10.12 8.27
N LEU A 347 -2.67 -10.75 8.78
CA LEU A 347 -3.87 -11.05 8.02
C LEU A 347 -4.61 -9.75 7.65
N ASN A 348 -5.09 -9.69 6.40
CA ASN A 348 -5.77 -8.53 5.83
C ASN A 348 -7.29 -8.52 6.05
N ALA A 349 -7.83 -9.47 6.79
CA ALA A 349 -9.27 -9.70 6.86
C ALA A 349 -10.07 -8.55 7.51
N THR A 350 -9.43 -7.73 8.34
CA THR A 350 -10.09 -6.67 9.12
C THR A 350 -9.61 -5.26 8.83
N ILE A 351 -8.67 -5.10 7.89
CA ILE A 351 -8.14 -3.77 7.53
C ILE A 351 -9.26 -2.84 7.06
N HIS A 352 -9.16 -1.55 7.42
CA HIS A 352 -10.13 -0.48 7.10
C HIS A 352 -11.55 -0.71 7.63
N GLN A 353 -11.81 -1.82 8.34
CA GLN A 353 -13.11 -2.11 8.93
C GLN A 353 -13.24 -1.55 10.35
N ILE A 354 -14.47 -1.46 10.83
CA ILE A 354 -14.76 -1.28 12.25
C ILE A 354 -14.33 -2.56 12.96
N ASP A 355 -13.85 -2.45 14.22
CA ASP A 355 -13.29 -3.57 14.99
C ASP A 355 -12.07 -4.23 14.34
N GLU A 356 -11.25 -3.46 13.63
CA GLU A 356 -9.95 -3.92 13.17
C GLU A 356 -9.15 -4.54 14.31
N HIS A 357 -8.53 -5.68 14.04
CA HIS A 357 -7.75 -6.42 15.02
C HIS A 357 -6.70 -7.30 14.37
N VAL A 358 -5.74 -7.75 15.18
CA VAL A 358 -4.69 -8.70 14.79
C VAL A 358 -4.46 -9.72 15.90
N SER A 359 -4.08 -10.95 15.51
CA SER A 359 -3.70 -11.99 16.49
C SER A 359 -2.43 -11.60 17.24
N VAL A 360 -2.49 -11.68 18.58
CA VAL A 360 -1.35 -11.47 19.47
C VAL A 360 -0.20 -12.43 19.10
N GLN A 361 -0.52 -13.70 18.89
CA GLN A 361 0.46 -14.71 18.52
C GLN A 361 1.08 -14.45 17.15
N ASP A 362 0.27 -13.97 16.17
CA ASP A 362 0.80 -13.67 14.85
C ASP A 362 1.75 -12.49 14.84
N LEU A 363 1.53 -11.46 15.68
CA LEU A 363 2.50 -10.36 15.81
C LEU A 363 3.83 -10.82 16.38
N ASP A 364 3.80 -11.70 17.38
CA ASP A 364 5.02 -12.27 17.96
C ASP A 364 5.75 -13.19 16.97
N ASP A 365 5.02 -13.98 16.21
CA ASP A 365 5.60 -14.84 15.16
C ASP A 365 6.12 -14.01 13.99
N LEU A 366 5.42 -12.95 13.59
CA LEU A 366 5.87 -12.02 12.54
C LEU A 366 7.21 -11.37 12.94
N SER A 367 7.33 -10.95 14.21
CA SER A 367 8.59 -10.40 14.71
C SER A 367 9.75 -11.42 14.68
N LYS A 368 9.47 -12.72 14.92
CA LYS A 368 10.48 -13.78 14.76
C LYS A 368 10.84 -14.02 13.29
N ILE A 369 9.84 -13.96 12.39
CA ILE A 369 10.08 -14.09 10.94
C ILE A 369 10.99 -12.97 10.44
N TYR A 370 10.73 -11.73 10.84
CA TYR A 370 11.58 -10.59 10.47
C TYR A 370 13.00 -10.72 11.04
N GLU A 371 13.16 -11.19 12.27
CA GLU A 371 14.48 -11.47 12.85
C GLU A 371 15.22 -12.54 12.04
N ALA A 372 14.54 -13.63 11.65
CA ALA A 372 15.14 -14.69 10.84
C ALA A 372 15.57 -14.19 9.45
N ILE A 373 14.77 -13.32 8.81
CA ILE A 373 15.14 -12.67 7.53
C ILE A 373 16.41 -11.82 7.70
N LEU A 374 16.50 -11.04 8.79
CA LEU A 374 17.72 -10.26 9.09
C LEU A 374 18.94 -11.19 9.23
N VAL A 375 18.78 -12.32 9.92
CA VAL A 375 19.86 -13.32 10.08
C VAL A 375 20.29 -13.88 8.73
N GLU A 376 19.36 -14.30 7.88
CA GLU A 376 19.66 -14.87 6.57
C GLU A 376 20.38 -13.89 5.62
N LEU A 377 20.03 -12.61 5.69
CA LEU A 377 20.55 -11.61 4.76
C LEU A 377 21.82 -10.90 5.25
N LEU A 378 22.00 -10.77 6.57
CA LEU A 378 23.04 -9.91 7.13
C LEU A 378 24.07 -10.66 8.01
N THR A 379 24.02 -11.96 8.10
CA THR A 379 25.08 -12.75 8.77
C THR A 379 25.82 -13.65 7.78
#